data_782391da56adc79a0ceec8c3eb74b3d1
#
_entry.id   782391da56adc79a0ceec8c3eb74b3d1
#
_cell.length_a   1.000
_cell.length_b   1.000
_cell.length_c   1.000
_cell.angle_alpha   90.00
_cell.angle_beta   90.00
_cell.angle_gamma   90.00
#
_symmetry.space_group_name_H-M   'P 1'
#
loop_
_entity.id
_entity.type
_entity.pdbx_description
1 polymer ?
#
loop_
_entity_poly.entity_id
_entity_poly.type
_entity_poly.pdbx_seq_one_letter_code
_entity_poly.pdbx_strand_id
1 'polypeptide(L)'
;MKHQFQVKKILIPIDFSNTSKLALEHAAHLCKKFGSELHLVHIYKTSTIDVLPNLTATSASLPDYESLREMVIEELNEIGKIFSEKHNIPYNIEVKEGSVSKGIIATAKDCGADLIVMGSHGVSGFEEFFLGSNAYRVVTSATVPVLTVQEKADKMGFENIVLPIDNSQHTRDKVSEVVALAQAFGSKVHIAQLMREDDDVAIMKLKVKQVEDHLDHKGISHETTVLNEGHIATMTLNFAQTVKADLIAIMTDQENFNGFFVGEYAQQIVNHSKIPVLSVTPIGIIKGFSQSQLGGDYKPFYL
;
A
#
# COMPACT_ATOMS: atom_id res chain seq x y z
N MET A 1 9.82 -11.12 21.65
CA MET A 1 8.48 -10.54 21.43
C MET A 1 8.26 -10.48 19.93
N LYS A 2 7.23 -11.13 19.39
CA LYS A 2 6.91 -11.04 17.96
C LYS A 2 6.51 -9.60 17.65
N HIS A 3 7.17 -8.96 16.69
CA HIS A 3 6.82 -7.59 16.25
C HIS A 3 5.37 -7.63 15.75
N GLN A 4 4.47 -7.04 16.51
CA GLN A 4 3.11 -6.77 16.06
C GLN A 4 3.20 -5.57 15.11
N PHE A 5 2.70 -5.70 13.90
CA PHE A 5 2.63 -4.56 12.98
C PHE A 5 1.81 -3.44 13.64
N GLN A 6 2.43 -2.28 13.78
CA GLN A 6 1.83 -1.09 14.38
C GLN A 6 1.91 0.04 13.37
N VAL A 7 0.83 0.76 13.22
CA VAL A 7 0.75 1.92 12.32
C VAL A 7 0.64 3.17 13.16
N LYS A 8 1.79 3.81 13.44
CA LYS A 8 1.86 5.07 14.21
C LYS A 8 1.88 6.30 13.31
N LYS A 9 2.48 6.14 12.12
CA LYS A 9 2.62 7.21 11.15
C LYS A 9 2.29 6.72 9.74
N ILE A 10 1.39 7.42 9.07
CA ILE A 10 0.99 7.13 7.69
C ILE A 10 1.50 8.25 6.79
N LEU A 11 2.32 7.89 5.78
CA LEU A 11 2.74 8.82 4.73
C LEU A 11 1.72 8.82 3.59
N ILE A 12 1.31 10.01 3.17
CA ILE A 12 0.37 10.21 2.08
C ILE A 12 0.99 11.15 1.04
N PRO A 13 1.40 10.63 -0.12
CA PRO A 13 1.74 11.46 -1.26
C PRO A 13 0.50 12.13 -1.84
N ILE A 14 0.52 13.45 -1.95
CA ILE A 14 -0.56 14.26 -2.50
C ILE A 14 -0.07 14.89 -3.80
N ASP A 15 -0.79 14.67 -4.88
CA ASP A 15 -0.60 15.29 -6.19
C ASP A 15 -1.82 16.13 -6.60
N PHE A 16 -2.70 16.41 -5.65
CA PHE A 16 -3.97 17.14 -5.80
C PHE A 16 -5.02 16.48 -6.69
N SER A 17 -4.76 15.29 -7.21
CA SER A 17 -5.75 14.49 -7.94
C SER A 17 -6.88 14.00 -7.02
N ASN A 18 -8.03 13.64 -7.61
CA ASN A 18 -9.13 13.04 -6.86
C ASN A 18 -8.72 11.72 -6.20
N THR A 19 -7.85 10.95 -6.85
CA THR A 19 -7.36 9.68 -6.32
C THR A 19 -6.46 9.86 -5.11
N SER A 20 -5.59 10.89 -5.09
CA SER A 20 -4.79 11.20 -3.91
C SER A 20 -5.64 11.71 -2.75
N LYS A 21 -6.71 12.48 -3.04
CA LYS A 21 -7.69 12.90 -2.00
C LYS A 21 -8.47 11.72 -1.45
N LEU A 22 -8.87 10.76 -2.29
CA LEU A 22 -9.50 9.52 -1.85
C LEU A 22 -8.57 8.67 -0.99
N ALA A 23 -7.29 8.57 -1.37
CA ALA A 23 -6.26 7.91 -0.55
C ALA A 23 -6.12 8.56 0.83
N LEU A 24 -6.22 9.89 0.93
CA LEU A 24 -6.20 10.62 2.19
C LEU A 24 -7.43 10.29 3.07
N GLU A 25 -8.63 10.10 2.50
CA GLU A 25 -9.81 9.64 3.26
C GLU A 25 -9.59 8.23 3.83
N HIS A 26 -9.04 7.30 3.05
CA HIS A 26 -8.66 5.97 3.55
C HIS A 26 -7.63 6.06 4.67
N ALA A 27 -6.60 6.90 4.50
CA ALA A 27 -5.58 7.11 5.53
C ALA A 27 -6.15 7.71 6.81
N ALA A 28 -7.04 8.68 6.72
CA ALA A 28 -7.71 9.25 7.88
C ALA A 28 -8.56 8.20 8.63
N HIS A 29 -9.20 7.30 7.88
CA HIS A 29 -9.95 6.20 8.48
C HIS A 29 -9.03 5.20 9.23
N LEU A 30 -7.87 4.89 8.65
CA LEU A 30 -6.83 4.08 9.30
C LEU A 30 -6.29 4.78 10.55
N CYS A 31 -5.99 6.09 10.47
CA CYS A 31 -5.51 6.86 11.61
C CYS A 31 -6.47 6.80 12.80
N LYS A 32 -7.78 6.91 12.57
CA LYS A 32 -8.78 6.77 13.64
C LYS A 32 -8.76 5.39 14.30
N LYS A 33 -8.47 4.34 13.53
CA LYS A 33 -8.45 2.97 14.04
C LYS A 33 -7.17 2.65 14.82
N PHE A 34 -6.02 3.18 14.36
CA PHE A 34 -4.71 2.90 14.95
C PHE A 34 -4.20 3.97 15.90
N GLY A 35 -4.83 5.15 15.93
CA GLY A 35 -4.30 6.31 16.66
C GLY A 35 -3.05 6.89 15.99
N SER A 36 -2.96 6.82 14.67
CA SER A 36 -1.80 7.26 13.89
C SER A 36 -1.85 8.75 13.60
N GLU A 37 -0.69 9.33 13.25
CA GLU A 37 -0.58 10.66 12.66
C GLU A 37 -0.44 10.59 11.13
N LEU A 38 -0.86 11.66 10.45
CA LEU A 38 -0.70 11.83 9.01
C LEU A 38 0.60 12.58 8.71
N HIS A 39 1.33 12.14 7.68
CA HIS A 39 2.40 12.90 7.09
C HIS A 39 2.12 13.08 5.59
N LEU A 40 1.70 14.28 5.19
CA LEU A 40 1.40 14.60 3.80
C LEU A 40 2.67 15.04 3.11
N VAL A 41 2.94 14.52 1.93
CA VAL A 41 4.08 14.95 1.11
C VAL A 41 3.65 15.29 -0.30
N HIS A 42 4.09 16.44 -0.80
CA HIS A 42 4.02 16.78 -2.22
C HIS A 42 5.42 16.83 -2.81
N ILE A 43 5.61 16.20 -3.97
CA ILE A 43 6.91 16.17 -4.65
C ILE A 43 6.71 16.66 -6.07
N TYR A 44 7.37 17.75 -6.42
CA TYR A 44 7.29 18.37 -7.73
C TYR A 44 8.63 18.29 -8.48
N LYS A 45 8.56 18.40 -9.80
CA LYS A 45 9.73 18.46 -10.68
C LYS A 45 9.93 19.89 -11.15
N THR A 46 11.14 20.40 -11.09
CA THR A 46 11.50 21.75 -11.57
C THR A 46 11.24 21.97 -13.05
N SER A 47 11.20 20.90 -13.85
CA SER A 47 11.08 20.97 -15.31
C SER A 47 9.65 20.99 -15.84
N THR A 48 8.63 20.89 -14.99
CA THR A 48 7.24 20.85 -15.43
C THR A 48 6.42 21.88 -14.66
N ILE A 49 5.75 22.75 -15.43
CA ILE A 49 4.76 23.75 -14.98
C ILE A 49 3.48 23.09 -14.42
N ASP A 50 3.47 21.79 -14.23
CA ASP A 50 2.35 20.96 -13.70
C ASP A 50 2.22 21.06 -12.18
N VAL A 51 2.58 22.19 -11.57
CA VAL A 51 2.64 22.31 -10.11
C VAL A 51 1.25 22.39 -9.47
N LEU A 52 0.28 22.95 -10.16
CA LEU A 52 -1.11 23.03 -9.70
C LEU A 52 -2.08 22.81 -10.88
N PRO A 53 -2.95 21.78 -10.84
CA PRO A 53 -3.91 21.50 -11.92
C PRO A 53 -4.87 22.64 -12.22
N ASN A 54 -5.06 23.57 -11.28
CA ASN A 54 -6.00 24.69 -11.40
C ASN A 54 -5.32 26.02 -11.75
N LEU A 55 -3.99 26.06 -11.95
CA LEU A 55 -3.30 27.29 -12.33
C LEU A 55 -3.50 27.55 -13.82
N THR A 56 -4.50 28.34 -14.17
CA THR A 56 -4.65 28.90 -15.51
C THR A 56 -3.62 30.01 -15.68
N ALA A 57 -2.41 29.66 -16.09
CA ALA A 57 -1.39 30.63 -16.45
C ALA A 57 -1.82 31.38 -17.74
N THR A 58 -2.34 32.56 -17.61
CA THR A 58 -2.35 33.51 -18.70
C THR A 58 -0.92 33.96 -18.95
N SER A 59 -0.46 33.89 -20.17
CA SER A 59 0.90 33.98 -20.70
C SER A 59 1.74 35.24 -20.36
N ALA A 60 1.41 36.02 -19.34
CA ALA A 60 2.08 37.27 -19.03
C ALA A 60 3.09 37.27 -17.91
N SER A 61 3.01 36.34 -16.94
CA SER A 61 4.05 36.11 -15.93
C SER A 61 3.82 34.79 -15.20
N LEU A 62 4.69 33.79 -15.43
CA LEU A 62 4.77 32.65 -14.55
C LEU A 62 5.29 33.14 -13.20
N PRO A 63 4.68 32.72 -12.06
CA PRO A 63 5.22 33.00 -10.75
C PRO A 63 6.67 32.49 -10.67
N ASP A 64 7.52 33.17 -9.92
CA ASP A 64 8.85 32.65 -9.66
C ASP A 64 8.78 31.35 -8.82
N TYR A 65 9.87 30.63 -8.79
CA TYR A 65 9.97 29.33 -8.13
C TYR A 65 9.53 29.35 -6.66
N GLU A 66 9.90 30.38 -5.91
CA GLU A 66 9.58 30.51 -4.49
C GLU A 66 8.07 30.74 -4.31
N SER A 67 7.47 31.59 -5.12
CA SER A 67 6.01 31.82 -5.09
C SER A 67 5.21 30.55 -5.40
N LEU A 68 5.66 29.74 -6.38
CA LEU A 68 5.03 28.45 -6.67
C LEU A 68 5.15 27.47 -5.50
N ARG A 69 6.30 27.41 -4.87
CA ARG A 69 6.55 26.57 -3.71
C ARG A 69 5.67 27.00 -2.54
N GLU A 70 5.55 28.28 -2.25
CA GLU A 70 4.67 28.81 -1.21
C GLU A 70 3.20 28.44 -1.46
N MET A 71 2.70 28.60 -2.68
CA MET A 71 1.33 28.20 -3.05
C MET A 71 1.07 26.71 -2.80
N VAL A 72 2.02 25.85 -3.15
CA VAL A 72 1.91 24.40 -2.90
C VAL A 72 1.87 24.09 -1.39
N ILE A 73 2.71 24.77 -0.60
CA ILE A 73 2.72 24.62 0.85
C ILE A 73 1.37 25.05 1.46
N GLU A 74 0.83 26.18 1.02
CA GLU A 74 -0.47 26.70 1.48
C GLU A 74 -1.59 25.70 1.15
N GLU A 75 -1.68 25.23 -0.10
CA GLU A 75 -2.72 24.28 -0.51
C GLU A 75 -2.60 22.95 0.21
N LEU A 76 -1.38 22.41 0.37
CA LEU A 76 -1.14 21.18 1.10
C LEU A 76 -1.51 21.32 2.58
N ASN A 77 -1.19 22.47 3.18
CA ASN A 77 -1.52 22.77 4.58
C ASN A 77 -3.04 22.94 4.76
N GLU A 78 -3.74 23.57 3.82
CA GLU A 78 -5.20 23.70 3.86
C GLU A 78 -5.87 22.32 3.83
N ILE A 79 -5.43 21.42 2.92
CA ILE A 79 -5.90 20.04 2.88
C ILE A 79 -5.65 19.35 4.23
N GLY A 80 -4.42 19.41 4.74
CA GLY A 80 -4.06 18.80 6.01
C GLY A 80 -4.90 19.32 7.18
N LYS A 81 -5.16 20.63 7.23
CA LYS A 81 -5.98 21.28 8.25
C LYS A 81 -7.44 20.79 8.17
N ILE A 82 -8.06 20.80 7.00
CA ILE A 82 -9.44 20.32 6.79
C ILE A 82 -9.59 18.89 7.30
N PHE A 83 -8.67 18.00 6.93
CA PHE A 83 -8.71 16.60 7.35
C PHE A 83 -8.42 16.42 8.85
N SER A 84 -7.48 17.17 9.40
CA SER A 84 -7.18 17.17 10.81
C SER A 84 -8.40 17.59 11.64
N GLU A 85 -9.05 18.68 11.28
CA GLU A 85 -10.26 19.18 11.96
C GLU A 85 -11.44 18.21 11.82
N LYS A 86 -11.69 17.70 10.60
CA LYS A 86 -12.78 16.74 10.31
C LYS A 86 -12.64 15.44 11.09
N HIS A 87 -11.42 14.97 11.26
CA HIS A 87 -11.15 13.62 11.78
C HIS A 87 -10.50 13.60 13.16
N ASN A 88 -10.07 14.77 13.68
CA ASN A 88 -9.29 14.93 14.92
C ASN A 88 -7.98 14.10 14.89
N ILE A 89 -7.19 14.27 13.83
CA ILE A 89 -5.95 13.54 13.57
C ILE A 89 -4.80 14.53 13.45
N PRO A 90 -3.67 14.36 14.17
CA PRO A 90 -2.48 15.20 13.97
C PRO A 90 -1.88 14.99 12.58
N TYR A 91 -1.36 16.06 11.99
CA TYR A 91 -0.72 16.00 10.68
C TYR A 91 0.56 16.81 10.62
N ASN A 92 1.42 16.42 9.70
CA ASN A 92 2.58 17.17 9.25
C ASN A 92 2.56 17.28 7.73
N ILE A 93 3.19 18.32 7.18
CA ILE A 93 3.31 18.49 5.73
C ILE A 93 4.79 18.59 5.35
N GLU A 94 5.12 18.11 4.17
CA GLU A 94 6.43 18.25 3.56
C GLU A 94 6.31 18.49 2.06
N VAL A 95 7.10 19.43 1.52
CA VAL A 95 7.17 19.73 0.09
C VAL A 95 8.60 19.57 -0.36
N LYS A 96 8.83 18.69 -1.32
CA LYS A 96 10.16 18.35 -1.84
C LYS A 96 10.22 18.52 -3.35
N GLU A 97 11.40 18.88 -3.82
CA GLU A 97 11.73 18.88 -5.24
C GLU A 97 12.42 17.57 -5.64
N GLY A 98 12.11 17.05 -6.82
CA GLY A 98 12.82 15.93 -7.41
C GLY A 98 11.96 14.84 -8.04
N SER A 99 12.50 13.62 -8.06
CA SER A 99 11.79 12.45 -8.58
C SER A 99 10.69 12.00 -7.62
N VAL A 100 9.45 11.99 -8.06
CA VAL A 100 8.27 11.70 -7.23
C VAL A 100 8.42 10.39 -6.46
N SER A 101 8.68 9.26 -7.13
CA SER A 101 8.80 7.97 -6.46
C SER A 101 9.97 7.89 -5.48
N LYS A 102 11.14 8.44 -5.86
CA LYS A 102 12.31 8.47 -4.98
C LYS A 102 12.08 9.36 -3.76
N GLY A 103 11.45 10.51 -3.96
CA GLY A 103 11.11 11.43 -2.88
C GLY A 103 10.12 10.83 -1.89
N ILE A 104 9.07 10.12 -2.36
CA ILE A 104 8.11 9.42 -1.50
C ILE A 104 8.84 8.38 -0.63
N ILE A 105 9.68 7.53 -1.24
CA ILE A 105 10.42 6.47 -0.52
C ILE A 105 11.40 7.07 0.50
N ALA A 106 12.12 8.12 0.12
CA ALA A 106 13.02 8.83 1.03
C ALA A 106 12.26 9.45 2.20
N THR A 107 11.15 10.15 1.93
CA THR A 107 10.31 10.76 2.98
C THR A 107 9.74 9.69 3.92
N ALA A 108 9.28 8.56 3.41
CA ALA A 108 8.80 7.46 4.26
C ALA A 108 9.85 7.00 5.26
N LYS A 109 11.11 6.87 4.79
CA LYS A 109 12.24 6.51 5.65
C LYS A 109 12.59 7.63 6.64
N ASP A 110 12.67 8.87 6.17
CA ASP A 110 13.11 10.02 6.97
C ASP A 110 12.14 10.35 8.10
N CYS A 111 10.82 10.29 7.82
CA CYS A 111 9.79 10.54 8.82
C CYS A 111 9.46 9.30 9.68
N GLY A 112 10.00 8.12 9.34
CA GLY A 112 9.70 6.86 10.03
C GLY A 112 8.27 6.42 9.83
N ALA A 113 7.74 6.50 8.60
CA ALA A 113 6.40 6.02 8.29
C ALA A 113 6.32 4.49 8.41
N ASP A 114 5.22 4.00 8.94
CA ASP A 114 4.92 2.57 9.07
C ASP A 114 4.10 2.05 7.88
N LEU A 115 3.43 2.95 7.16
CA LEU A 115 2.58 2.66 6.02
C LEU A 115 2.60 3.83 5.04
N ILE A 116 2.64 3.55 3.76
CA ILE A 116 2.34 4.53 2.70
C ILE A 116 0.93 4.26 2.19
N VAL A 117 0.09 5.30 2.12
CA VAL A 117 -1.25 5.22 1.49
C VAL A 117 -1.26 6.18 0.31
N MET A 118 -1.50 5.67 -0.90
CA MET A 118 -1.43 6.49 -2.10
C MET A 118 -2.45 6.09 -3.16
N GLY A 119 -2.80 7.02 -4.03
CA GLY A 119 -3.59 6.72 -5.21
C GLY A 119 -2.84 5.81 -6.18
N SER A 120 -3.56 4.93 -6.85
CA SER A 120 -3.00 4.06 -7.90
C SER A 120 -2.63 4.85 -9.17
N HIS A 121 -3.27 6.01 -9.41
CA HIS A 121 -3.03 6.92 -10.53
C HIS A 121 -2.89 8.34 -10.01
N GLY A 122 -2.21 9.19 -10.79
CA GLY A 122 -2.09 10.63 -10.51
C GLY A 122 -2.83 11.47 -11.54
N VAL A 123 -2.51 12.77 -11.58
CA VAL A 123 -3.13 13.79 -12.46
C VAL A 123 -3.09 13.43 -13.96
N SER A 124 -2.13 12.63 -14.40
CA SER A 124 -1.94 12.24 -15.81
C SER A 124 -2.85 11.10 -16.29
N GLY A 125 -3.85 10.69 -15.51
CA GLY A 125 -4.81 9.61 -15.69
C GLY A 125 -5.04 9.11 -17.12
N PHE A 126 -4.11 8.32 -17.64
CA PHE A 126 -4.26 7.61 -18.90
C PHE A 126 -4.74 6.18 -18.58
N GLU A 127 -5.94 5.87 -19.06
CA GLU A 127 -6.60 4.56 -19.08
C GLU A 127 -6.94 3.89 -17.73
N GLU A 128 -8.20 3.50 -17.57
CA GLU A 128 -8.84 2.95 -16.35
C GLU A 128 -8.19 1.68 -15.75
N PHE A 129 -7.05 1.19 -16.28
CA PHE A 129 -6.51 -0.13 -15.95
C PHE A 129 -4.99 -0.21 -15.75
N PHE A 130 -4.27 0.92 -15.60
CA PHE A 130 -2.82 0.87 -15.40
C PHE A 130 -2.39 1.62 -14.15
N LEU A 131 -1.59 0.95 -13.31
CA LEU A 131 -0.90 1.59 -12.19
C LEU A 131 0.02 2.70 -12.70
N GLY A 132 -0.12 3.90 -12.17
CA GLY A 132 0.75 5.02 -12.52
C GLY A 132 2.24 4.67 -12.27
N SER A 133 3.11 5.15 -13.14
CA SER A 133 4.55 4.83 -13.08
C SER A 133 5.21 5.16 -11.74
N ASN A 134 4.74 6.19 -11.04
CA ASN A 134 5.21 6.53 -9.70
C ASN A 134 4.69 5.54 -8.65
N ALA A 135 3.41 5.20 -8.68
CA ALA A 135 2.82 4.22 -7.77
C ALA A 135 3.48 2.85 -7.94
N TYR A 136 3.68 2.41 -9.19
CA TYR A 136 4.43 1.19 -9.48
C TYR A 136 5.82 1.18 -8.80
N ARG A 137 6.60 2.26 -9.00
CA ARG A 137 7.95 2.36 -8.42
C ARG A 137 7.92 2.40 -6.89
N VAL A 138 6.94 3.06 -6.28
CA VAL A 138 6.79 3.07 -4.82
C VAL A 138 6.46 1.68 -4.30
N VAL A 139 5.45 1.00 -4.87
CA VAL A 139 5.05 -0.37 -4.50
C VAL A 139 6.24 -1.34 -4.58
N THR A 140 7.10 -1.18 -5.61
CA THR A 140 8.23 -2.09 -5.85
C THR A 140 9.46 -1.82 -5.01
N SER A 141 9.60 -0.61 -4.46
CA SER A 141 10.85 -0.16 -3.85
C SER A 141 10.70 0.33 -2.41
N ALA A 142 9.47 0.46 -1.91
CA ALA A 142 9.24 0.84 -0.53
C ALA A 142 9.65 -0.29 0.43
N THR A 143 10.21 0.11 1.57
CA THR A 143 10.59 -0.80 2.66
C THR A 143 9.50 -1.00 3.69
N VAL A 144 8.42 -0.23 3.57
CA VAL A 144 7.21 -0.32 4.39
C VAL A 144 6.04 -0.73 3.50
N PRO A 145 4.98 -1.32 4.06
CA PRO A 145 3.78 -1.65 3.29
C PRO A 145 3.21 -0.45 2.54
N VAL A 146 2.65 -0.69 1.37
CA VAL A 146 2.00 0.32 0.53
C VAL A 146 0.56 -0.07 0.27
N LEU A 147 -0.37 0.76 0.71
CA LEU A 147 -1.79 0.65 0.37
C LEU A 147 -2.06 1.53 -0.86
N THR A 148 -2.35 0.90 -1.98
CA THR A 148 -2.81 1.62 -3.18
C THR A 148 -4.33 1.69 -3.21
N VAL A 149 -4.86 2.90 -3.45
CA VAL A 149 -6.29 3.19 -3.51
C VAL A 149 -6.69 3.50 -4.95
N GLN A 150 -7.66 2.77 -5.46
CA GLN A 150 -8.20 2.94 -6.81
C GLN A 150 -9.25 4.05 -6.85
N GLU A 151 -9.47 4.64 -8.02
CA GLU A 151 -10.36 5.80 -8.20
C GLU A 151 -11.80 5.57 -7.72
N LYS A 152 -12.29 4.33 -7.82
CA LYS A 152 -13.67 3.95 -7.45
C LYS A 152 -13.76 3.25 -6.08
N ALA A 153 -12.70 3.27 -5.30
CA ALA A 153 -12.66 2.63 -3.97
C ALA A 153 -13.20 3.58 -2.88
N ASP A 154 -14.46 3.91 -2.95
CA ASP A 154 -15.14 4.87 -2.07
C ASP A 154 -15.61 4.27 -0.74
N LYS A 155 -15.67 2.94 -0.61
CA LYS A 155 -15.99 2.25 0.64
C LYS A 155 -14.83 2.35 1.62
N MET A 156 -15.07 2.98 2.76
CA MET A 156 -14.09 3.11 3.83
C MET A 156 -14.11 1.90 4.76
N GLY A 157 -12.91 1.49 5.20
CA GLY A 157 -12.75 0.34 6.08
C GLY A 157 -12.65 -0.99 5.35
N PHE A 158 -12.35 -2.06 6.10
CA PHE A 158 -12.04 -3.37 5.56
C PHE A 158 -12.80 -4.45 6.33
N GLU A 159 -14.04 -4.74 5.92
CA GLU A 159 -14.85 -5.79 6.54
C GLU A 159 -14.44 -7.19 6.03
N ASN A 160 -14.07 -7.28 4.74
CA ASN A 160 -13.68 -8.52 4.08
C ASN A 160 -12.29 -8.36 3.44
N ILE A 161 -11.31 -9.09 3.95
CA ILE A 161 -9.92 -9.04 3.47
C ILE A 161 -9.60 -10.34 2.75
N VAL A 162 -9.19 -10.27 1.48
CA VAL A 162 -8.65 -11.43 0.76
C VAL A 162 -7.15 -11.55 1.03
N LEU A 163 -6.76 -12.73 1.49
CA LEU A 163 -5.39 -13.11 1.79
C LEU A 163 -4.96 -14.29 0.89
N PRO A 164 -4.35 -14.02 -0.27
CA PRO A 164 -3.82 -15.07 -1.13
C PRO A 164 -2.62 -15.75 -0.49
N ILE A 165 -2.61 -17.07 -0.49
CA ILE A 165 -1.49 -17.92 -0.06
C ILE A 165 -1.13 -18.84 -1.22
N ASP A 166 0.09 -18.74 -1.68
CA ASP A 166 0.67 -19.56 -2.75
C ASP A 166 1.89 -20.35 -2.27
N ASN A 167 2.58 -21.03 -3.17
CA ASN A 167 3.76 -21.81 -2.82
C ASN A 167 5.05 -21.00 -2.70
N SER A 168 5.02 -19.67 -2.85
CA SER A 168 6.21 -18.82 -2.69
C SER A 168 6.74 -18.84 -1.25
N GLN A 169 8.05 -18.60 -1.09
CA GLN A 169 8.72 -18.62 0.21
C GLN A 169 8.14 -17.56 1.16
N HIS A 170 7.85 -16.38 0.64
CA HIS A 170 7.44 -15.21 1.41
C HIS A 170 5.92 -15.01 1.50
N THR A 171 5.13 -15.97 0.99
CA THR A 171 3.65 -15.82 0.90
C THR A 171 2.97 -15.45 2.22
N ARG A 172 3.59 -15.79 3.36
CA ARG A 172 3.04 -15.55 4.72
C ARG A 172 3.57 -14.29 5.40
N ASP A 173 4.56 -13.60 4.82
CA ASP A 173 5.21 -12.45 5.48
C ASP A 173 4.24 -11.27 5.69
N LYS A 174 3.17 -11.18 4.87
CA LYS A 174 2.09 -10.17 4.99
C LYS A 174 1.02 -10.46 6.04
N VAL A 175 1.09 -11.61 6.71
CA VAL A 175 0.03 -12.04 7.66
C VAL A 175 -0.04 -11.12 8.88
N SER A 176 1.10 -10.56 9.33
CA SER A 176 1.13 -9.63 10.47
C SER A 176 0.35 -8.34 10.20
N GLU A 177 0.43 -7.81 8.98
CA GLU A 177 -0.29 -6.62 8.51
C GLU A 177 -1.78 -6.90 8.41
N VAL A 178 -2.14 -8.06 7.82
CA VAL A 178 -3.54 -8.49 7.73
C VAL A 178 -4.16 -8.68 9.12
N VAL A 179 -3.42 -9.30 10.06
CA VAL A 179 -3.88 -9.46 11.45
C VAL A 179 -4.15 -8.11 12.11
N ALA A 180 -3.23 -7.15 11.97
CA ALA A 180 -3.41 -5.82 12.55
C ALA A 180 -4.63 -5.10 11.98
N LEU A 181 -4.82 -5.15 10.65
CA LEU A 181 -5.99 -4.58 9.98
C LEU A 181 -7.27 -5.31 10.42
N ALA A 182 -7.28 -6.64 10.41
CA ALA A 182 -8.45 -7.42 10.79
C ALA A 182 -8.89 -7.16 12.23
N GLN A 183 -7.95 -7.02 13.17
CA GLN A 183 -8.27 -6.65 14.55
C GLN A 183 -8.81 -5.23 14.67
N ALA A 184 -8.24 -4.27 13.92
CA ALA A 184 -8.66 -2.87 13.97
C ALA A 184 -10.07 -2.66 13.40
N PHE A 185 -10.45 -3.42 12.37
CA PHE A 185 -11.72 -3.27 11.66
C PHE A 185 -12.75 -4.34 12.02
N GLY A 186 -12.38 -5.40 12.74
CA GLY A 186 -13.24 -6.55 12.98
C GLY A 186 -13.50 -7.38 11.71
N SER A 187 -12.50 -7.45 10.84
CA SER A 187 -12.63 -8.03 9.51
C SER A 187 -12.75 -9.56 9.54
N LYS A 188 -13.45 -10.11 8.54
CA LYS A 188 -13.32 -11.51 8.15
C LYS A 188 -12.20 -11.64 7.12
N VAL A 189 -11.31 -12.62 7.33
CA VAL A 189 -10.21 -12.93 6.41
C VAL A 189 -10.59 -14.11 5.52
N HIS A 190 -10.58 -13.89 4.21
CA HIS A 190 -10.83 -14.91 3.18
C HIS A 190 -9.49 -15.39 2.64
N ILE A 191 -9.01 -16.52 3.11
CA ILE A 191 -7.77 -17.14 2.65
C ILE A 191 -8.02 -17.76 1.28
N ALA A 192 -7.38 -17.22 0.25
CA ALA A 192 -7.38 -17.78 -1.09
C ALA A 192 -6.14 -18.69 -1.24
N GLN A 193 -6.32 -20.00 -1.08
CA GLN A 193 -5.26 -20.97 -1.33
C GLN A 193 -5.06 -21.11 -2.84
N LEU A 194 -4.03 -20.50 -3.39
CA LEU A 194 -3.72 -20.52 -4.82
C LEU A 194 -2.90 -21.77 -5.14
N MET A 195 -3.47 -22.69 -5.91
CA MET A 195 -2.84 -23.96 -6.31
C MET A 195 -2.48 -23.94 -7.80
N ARG A 196 -1.24 -24.27 -8.12
CA ARG A 196 -0.77 -24.57 -9.48
C ARG A 196 -0.68 -26.08 -9.66
N GLU A 197 -0.63 -26.56 -10.90
CA GLU A 197 -0.55 -28.00 -11.21
C GLU A 197 0.66 -28.68 -10.57
N ASP A 198 1.80 -27.99 -10.49
CA ASP A 198 3.07 -28.51 -9.96
C ASP A 198 3.26 -28.29 -8.45
N ASP A 199 2.28 -27.68 -7.76
CA ASP A 199 2.41 -27.38 -6.34
C ASP A 199 2.28 -28.64 -5.48
N ASP A 200 3.14 -28.76 -4.46
CA ASP A 200 3.01 -29.80 -3.45
C ASP A 200 1.81 -29.49 -2.52
N VAL A 201 0.79 -30.33 -2.64
CA VAL A 201 -0.44 -30.22 -1.88
C VAL A 201 -0.21 -30.28 -0.36
N ALA A 202 0.76 -31.08 0.11
CA ALA A 202 1.04 -31.21 1.53
C ALA A 202 1.72 -29.95 2.08
N ILE A 203 2.66 -29.39 1.34
CA ILE A 203 3.32 -28.12 1.69
C ILE A 203 2.32 -26.99 1.71
N MET A 204 1.44 -26.91 0.70
CA MET A 204 0.42 -25.88 0.64
C MET A 204 -0.56 -25.97 1.81
N LYS A 205 -1.05 -27.17 2.13
CA LYS A 205 -1.91 -27.39 3.30
C LYS A 205 -1.23 -26.95 4.60
N LEU A 206 0.07 -27.25 4.75
CA LEU A 206 0.83 -26.84 5.94
C LEU A 206 0.93 -25.31 6.03
N LYS A 207 1.24 -24.62 4.93
CA LYS A 207 1.32 -23.16 4.91
C LYS A 207 -0.02 -22.50 5.28
N VAL A 208 -1.10 -22.99 4.69
CA VAL A 208 -2.47 -22.50 4.99
C VAL A 208 -2.83 -22.78 6.45
N LYS A 209 -2.59 -24.02 6.94
CA LYS A 209 -2.87 -24.37 8.32
C LYS A 209 -2.14 -23.47 9.33
N GLN A 210 -0.90 -23.12 9.08
CA GLN A 210 -0.15 -22.18 9.93
C GLN A 210 -0.78 -20.78 9.96
N VAL A 211 -1.35 -20.32 8.83
CA VAL A 211 -2.08 -19.05 8.78
C VAL A 211 -3.40 -19.13 9.55
N GLU A 212 -4.18 -20.20 9.33
CA GLU A 212 -5.43 -20.45 10.06
C GLU A 212 -5.21 -20.49 11.57
N ASP A 213 -4.25 -21.30 12.04
CA ASP A 213 -3.91 -21.40 13.46
C ASP A 213 -3.49 -20.04 14.06
N HIS A 214 -2.80 -19.21 13.25
CA HIS A 214 -2.43 -17.88 13.70
C HIS A 214 -3.63 -16.94 13.80
N LEU A 215 -4.56 -16.96 12.82
CA LEU A 215 -5.79 -16.17 12.85
C LEU A 215 -6.70 -16.61 13.99
N ASP A 216 -6.84 -17.94 14.23
CA ASP A 216 -7.58 -18.51 15.37
C ASP A 216 -7.00 -18.01 16.71
N HIS A 217 -5.67 -18.08 16.87
CA HIS A 217 -5.01 -17.59 18.08
C HIS A 217 -5.23 -16.08 18.31
N LYS A 218 -5.48 -15.32 17.25
CA LYS A 218 -5.79 -13.88 17.30
C LYS A 218 -7.29 -13.57 17.39
N GLY A 219 -8.14 -14.60 17.39
CA GLY A 219 -9.61 -14.46 17.42
C GLY A 219 -10.20 -13.81 16.16
N ILE A 220 -9.53 -13.99 15.01
CA ILE A 220 -9.95 -13.40 13.74
C ILE A 220 -10.81 -14.41 12.97
N SER A 221 -12.02 -13.99 12.61
CA SER A 221 -12.90 -14.79 11.75
C SER A 221 -12.26 -15.00 10.38
N HIS A 222 -12.20 -16.24 9.93
CA HIS A 222 -11.64 -16.55 8.62
C HIS A 222 -12.34 -17.73 7.95
N GLU A 223 -12.11 -17.88 6.66
CA GLU A 223 -12.47 -19.04 5.87
C GLU A 223 -11.44 -19.26 4.76
N THR A 224 -11.25 -20.52 4.35
CA THR A 224 -10.30 -20.90 3.32
C THR A 224 -11.00 -21.44 2.09
N THR A 225 -10.61 -20.95 0.92
CA THR A 225 -11.08 -21.46 -0.38
C THR A 225 -9.89 -21.85 -1.24
N VAL A 226 -9.92 -23.04 -1.81
CA VAL A 226 -8.91 -23.52 -2.78
C VAL A 226 -9.27 -23.01 -4.17
N LEU A 227 -8.33 -22.35 -4.81
CA LEU A 227 -8.43 -21.82 -6.17
C LEU A 227 -7.38 -22.53 -7.03
N ASN A 228 -7.79 -23.31 -8.02
CA ASN A 228 -6.90 -24.19 -8.77
C ASN A 228 -7.11 -24.17 -10.30
N GLU A 229 -7.96 -23.28 -10.82
CA GLU A 229 -8.24 -23.21 -12.24
C GLU A 229 -7.94 -21.83 -12.82
N GLY A 230 -6.86 -21.71 -13.60
CA GLY A 230 -6.53 -20.51 -14.34
C GLY A 230 -5.36 -19.70 -13.80
N HIS A 231 -5.23 -18.48 -14.29
CA HIS A 231 -4.14 -17.58 -13.91
C HIS A 231 -4.35 -17.01 -12.50
N ILE A 232 -3.34 -17.12 -11.64
CA ILE A 232 -3.45 -16.79 -10.19
C ILE A 232 -3.95 -15.37 -9.90
N ALA A 233 -3.57 -14.37 -10.69
CA ALA A 233 -4.07 -13.01 -10.52
C ALA A 233 -5.56 -12.90 -10.86
N THR A 234 -5.99 -13.51 -11.96
CA THR A 234 -7.41 -13.54 -12.36
C THR A 234 -8.25 -14.27 -11.33
N MET A 235 -7.79 -15.43 -10.84
CA MET A 235 -8.46 -16.17 -9.77
C MET A 235 -8.64 -15.32 -8.52
N THR A 236 -7.58 -14.65 -8.08
CA THR A 236 -7.61 -13.78 -6.90
C THR A 236 -8.60 -12.62 -7.06
N LEU A 237 -8.58 -11.94 -8.21
CA LEU A 237 -9.50 -10.82 -8.48
C LEU A 237 -10.96 -11.27 -8.54
N ASN A 238 -11.25 -12.39 -9.21
CA ASN A 238 -12.60 -12.97 -9.27
C ASN A 238 -13.08 -13.42 -7.90
N PHE A 239 -12.23 -14.06 -7.13
CA PHE A 239 -12.54 -14.46 -5.76
C PHE A 239 -12.83 -13.25 -4.88
N ALA A 240 -12.03 -12.18 -4.97
CA ALA A 240 -12.27 -10.94 -4.24
C ALA A 240 -13.65 -10.33 -4.56
N GLN A 241 -14.09 -10.39 -5.83
CA GLN A 241 -15.44 -9.97 -6.20
C GLN A 241 -16.52 -10.88 -5.59
N THR A 242 -16.31 -12.20 -5.62
CA THR A 242 -17.27 -13.19 -5.09
C THR A 242 -17.51 -13.00 -3.59
N VAL A 243 -16.45 -12.76 -2.81
CA VAL A 243 -16.56 -12.55 -1.36
C VAL A 243 -16.82 -11.09 -0.98
N LYS A 244 -17.03 -10.22 -1.98
CA LYS A 244 -17.24 -8.77 -1.80
C LYS A 244 -16.13 -8.16 -0.94
N ALA A 245 -14.88 -8.48 -1.27
CA ALA A 245 -13.72 -8.00 -0.54
C ALA A 245 -13.57 -6.46 -0.61
N ASP A 246 -13.03 -5.90 0.46
CA ASP A 246 -12.72 -4.47 0.59
C ASP A 246 -11.21 -4.22 0.51
N LEU A 247 -10.42 -5.28 0.62
CA LEU A 247 -8.96 -5.24 0.57
C LEU A 247 -8.41 -6.56 0.01
N ILE A 248 -7.38 -6.47 -0.82
CA ILE A 248 -6.52 -7.61 -1.17
C ILE A 248 -5.14 -7.36 -0.61
N ALA A 249 -4.57 -8.30 0.15
CA ALA A 249 -3.21 -8.20 0.69
C ALA A 249 -2.27 -9.12 -0.09
N ILE A 250 -1.24 -8.57 -0.72
CA ILE A 250 -0.29 -9.31 -1.56
C ILE A 250 1.15 -9.10 -1.12
N MET A 251 2.02 -10.03 -1.55
CA MET A 251 3.47 -9.82 -1.53
C MET A 251 3.92 -9.22 -2.86
N THR A 252 4.91 -8.32 -2.81
CA THR A 252 5.61 -7.83 -3.99
C THR A 252 6.76 -8.77 -4.32
N ASP A 253 6.47 -10.01 -4.72
CA ASP A 253 7.50 -11.01 -4.96
C ASP A 253 8.47 -10.61 -6.07
N GLN A 254 9.75 -10.77 -5.77
CA GLN A 254 10.87 -10.60 -6.69
C GLN A 254 11.49 -11.97 -6.98
N GLU A 255 10.78 -12.83 -7.68
CA GLU A 255 11.35 -14.10 -8.11
C GLU A 255 12.27 -13.94 -9.34
N ASN A 256 13.18 -12.96 -9.38
CA ASN A 256 14.28 -13.02 -10.35
C ASN A 256 15.52 -12.27 -9.87
N PHE A 257 16.64 -12.96 -9.94
CA PHE A 257 18.00 -12.63 -9.50
C PHE A 257 18.63 -11.35 -10.10
N ASN A 258 17.96 -10.63 -11.01
CA ASN A 258 18.56 -9.57 -11.82
C ASN A 258 17.92 -8.18 -11.72
N GLY A 259 17.39 -7.78 -10.57
CA GLY A 259 17.01 -6.39 -10.34
C GLY A 259 15.50 -6.13 -10.39
N PHE A 260 15.04 -5.26 -9.53
CA PHE A 260 13.78 -4.51 -9.44
C PHE A 260 12.63 -4.88 -10.40
N PHE A 261 12.06 -6.07 -10.29
CA PHE A 261 10.79 -6.39 -10.92
C PHE A 261 9.77 -6.82 -9.86
N VAL A 262 8.62 -6.16 -9.83
CA VAL A 262 7.42 -6.71 -9.18
C VAL A 262 7.07 -7.97 -9.95
N GLY A 263 6.79 -9.05 -9.24
CA GLY A 263 6.29 -10.26 -9.86
C GLY A 263 5.05 -9.94 -10.72
N GLU A 264 4.91 -10.56 -11.85
CA GLU A 264 3.79 -10.38 -12.77
C GLU A 264 2.42 -10.45 -12.04
N TYR A 265 2.32 -11.32 -11.05
CA TYR A 265 1.16 -11.46 -10.19
C TYR A 265 0.79 -10.17 -9.45
N ALA A 266 1.76 -9.57 -8.73
CA ALA A 266 1.51 -8.36 -7.96
C ALA A 266 1.16 -7.18 -8.88
N GLN A 267 1.85 -7.06 -10.02
CA GLN A 267 1.56 -6.04 -11.01
C GLN A 267 0.13 -6.17 -11.55
N GLN A 268 -0.31 -7.39 -11.88
CA GLN A 268 -1.65 -7.63 -12.39
C GLN A 268 -2.72 -7.34 -11.34
N ILE A 269 -2.50 -7.73 -10.07
CA ILE A 269 -3.46 -7.42 -8.99
C ILE A 269 -3.60 -5.91 -8.82
N VAL A 270 -2.50 -5.17 -8.69
CA VAL A 270 -2.58 -3.71 -8.45
C VAL A 270 -3.15 -2.98 -9.66
N ASN A 271 -2.85 -3.43 -10.89
CA ASN A 271 -3.38 -2.82 -12.10
C ASN A 271 -4.89 -3.04 -12.28
N HIS A 272 -5.38 -4.23 -11.97
CA HIS A 272 -6.75 -4.63 -12.32
C HIS A 272 -7.69 -4.69 -11.11
N SER A 273 -7.21 -4.48 -9.91
CA SER A 273 -8.08 -4.39 -8.74
C SER A 273 -8.98 -3.15 -8.81
N LYS A 274 -10.23 -3.31 -8.39
CA LYS A 274 -11.19 -2.21 -8.21
C LYS A 274 -11.30 -1.77 -6.75
N ILE A 275 -10.64 -2.48 -5.86
CA ILE A 275 -10.61 -2.25 -4.42
C ILE A 275 -9.17 -2.00 -3.97
N PRO A 276 -8.94 -1.41 -2.79
CA PRO A 276 -7.60 -1.19 -2.26
C PRO A 276 -6.74 -2.45 -2.24
N VAL A 277 -5.44 -2.28 -2.51
CA VAL A 277 -4.45 -3.36 -2.45
C VAL A 277 -3.35 -2.99 -1.48
N LEU A 278 -3.16 -3.82 -0.45
CA LEU A 278 -2.01 -3.75 0.44
C LEU A 278 -0.87 -4.59 -0.13
N SER A 279 0.20 -3.93 -0.51
CA SER A 279 1.41 -4.55 -1.04
C SER A 279 2.49 -4.57 0.03
N VAL A 280 3.01 -5.75 0.37
CA VAL A 280 4.06 -5.95 1.37
C VAL A 280 5.31 -6.47 0.70
N THR A 281 6.45 -5.81 0.95
CA THR A 281 7.75 -6.23 0.43
C THR A 281 8.41 -7.19 1.41
N PRO A 282 8.91 -8.39 0.96
CA PRO A 282 9.59 -9.32 1.84
C PRO A 282 10.84 -8.70 2.47
N ILE A 283 10.99 -8.83 3.78
CA ILE A 283 12.09 -8.19 4.55
C ILE A 283 13.47 -8.73 4.15
N GLY A 284 13.55 -9.98 3.70
CA GLY A 284 14.81 -10.61 3.26
C GLY A 284 15.39 -10.08 1.95
N ILE A 285 14.65 -9.27 1.19
CA ILE A 285 15.02 -8.82 -0.18
C ILE A 285 15.57 -7.39 -0.19
N ILE A 286 15.59 -6.68 0.91
CA ILE A 286 16.21 -5.35 0.98
C ILE A 286 17.71 -5.51 0.76
N LYS A 287 18.14 -5.48 -0.50
CA LYS A 287 19.54 -5.59 -0.89
C LYS A 287 20.34 -4.48 -0.21
N GLY A 288 21.30 -4.87 0.63
CA GLY A 288 22.32 -3.99 1.19
C GLY A 288 22.28 -3.77 2.70
N PHE A 289 21.28 -4.27 3.39
CA PHE A 289 21.29 -4.25 4.86
C PHE A 289 21.70 -5.61 5.39
N SER A 290 22.82 -5.67 6.13
CA SER A 290 23.16 -6.85 6.93
C SER A 290 22.10 -7.02 8.03
N GLN A 291 21.81 -8.26 8.45
CA GLN A 291 20.89 -8.56 9.57
C GLN A 291 21.19 -7.77 10.85
N SER A 292 22.42 -7.27 10.99
CA SER A 292 22.85 -6.42 12.12
C SER A 292 22.31 -4.98 12.08
N GLN A 293 21.74 -4.51 10.94
CA GLN A 293 21.18 -3.17 10.78
C GLN A 293 19.65 -3.12 10.91
N LEU A 294 19.01 -4.26 10.85
CA LEU A 294 17.59 -4.43 11.17
C LEU A 294 17.50 -4.75 12.67
N GLY A 295 17.54 -3.74 13.53
CA GLY A 295 17.59 -3.85 15.00
C GLY A 295 17.03 -5.16 15.57
N GLY A 296 17.88 -5.89 16.27
CA GLY A 296 17.82 -7.23 16.82
C GLY A 296 16.45 -7.91 16.96
N ASP A 297 16.42 -9.22 16.63
CA ASP A 297 15.37 -10.21 16.88
C ASP A 297 14.21 -10.34 15.88
N TYR A 298 14.38 -10.01 14.60
CA TYR A 298 13.49 -10.52 13.58
C TYR A 298 13.73 -12.02 13.37
N LYS A 299 12.85 -12.86 13.92
CA LYS A 299 12.75 -14.28 13.54
C LYS A 299 11.63 -14.37 12.49
N PRO A 300 11.96 -14.77 11.25
CA PRO A 300 10.92 -15.07 10.27
C PRO A 300 10.00 -16.16 10.81
N PHE A 301 8.80 -16.27 10.23
CA PHE A 301 7.72 -17.17 10.63
C PHE A 301 8.06 -18.67 10.47
N TYR A 302 9.34 -19.03 10.62
CA TYR A 302 9.81 -20.42 10.59
C TYR A 302 9.93 -20.92 12.02
N LEU A 303 8.95 -21.61 12.46
CA LEU A 303 8.80 -22.66 13.47
C LEU A 303 7.48 -22.52 14.22
#